data_ece83f61660fb1a565f702130a766611
#
_entry.id   ece83f61660fb1a565f702130a766611
#
_cell.length_a   1.000
_cell.length_b   1.000
_cell.length_c   1.000
_cell.angle_alpha   90.00
_cell.angle_beta   90.00
_cell.angle_gamma   90.00
#
_symmetry.space_group_name_H-M   'P 1'
#
loop_
_entity.id
_entity.type
_entity.pdbx_description
1 polymer ?
#
loop_
_entity_poly.entity_id
_entity_poly.type
_entity_poly.pdbx_seq_one_letter_code
_entity_poly.pdbx_strand_id
1 'polypeptide(L)'
;MIIDWKAHILPGLDRKCDSHVKAIQLMIYAKRAGVDKLVAMPFYEAGTDLRQFIEMRDEAFASVRGLVGEDMPELMLGTEFKYDKQILDTDGVELLKETPVLLVDFGGKLPSDEELKALRDYFGDRLMVSDADTLSDEDKLRLTGLGFQSVVDLSEIRHSKDIKKLLPFVESGFVRGFGGDKLAGRDPYRHLEKTKRRMGEGFEKLCKKLC
;
A
#
# COMPACT_ATOMS: atom_id res chain seq x y z
N MET A 1 -2.41 -13.77 10.03
CA MET A 1 -3.23 -12.92 9.17
C MET A 1 -2.34 -12.34 8.08
N ILE A 2 -2.81 -12.38 6.84
CA ILE A 2 -2.13 -11.85 5.66
C ILE A 2 -2.89 -10.61 5.20
N ILE A 3 -2.20 -9.48 5.06
CA ILE A 3 -2.79 -8.20 4.66
C ILE A 3 -2.13 -7.75 3.37
N ASP A 4 -2.94 -7.46 2.34
CA ASP A 4 -2.50 -6.67 1.20
C ASP A 4 -2.71 -5.19 1.52
N TRP A 5 -1.62 -4.45 1.64
CA TRP A 5 -1.60 -3.03 2.01
C TRP A 5 -1.80 -2.08 0.82
N LYS A 6 -1.84 -2.61 -0.41
CA LYS A 6 -1.93 -1.80 -1.63
C LYS A 6 -2.83 -2.49 -2.67
N ALA A 7 -4.11 -2.69 -2.31
CA ALA A 7 -5.09 -3.31 -3.19
C ALA A 7 -5.81 -2.26 -4.04
N HIS A 8 -5.66 -2.36 -5.36
CA HIS A 8 -6.32 -1.48 -6.32
C HIS A 8 -7.66 -2.09 -6.76
N ILE A 9 -8.70 -1.88 -5.96
CA ILE A 9 -10.01 -2.55 -6.11
C ILE A 9 -11.20 -1.59 -6.19
N LEU A 10 -10.98 -0.27 -6.26
CA LEU A 10 -12.07 0.70 -6.30
C LEU A 10 -12.44 1.06 -7.75
N PRO A 11 -13.67 0.73 -8.21
CA PRO A 11 -14.13 1.06 -9.56
C PRO A 11 -14.13 2.57 -9.80
N GLY A 12 -13.65 2.97 -10.97
CA GLY A 12 -13.61 4.37 -11.38
C GLY A 12 -12.40 5.17 -10.86
N LEU A 13 -11.71 4.68 -9.83
CA LEU A 13 -10.49 5.29 -9.29
C LEU A 13 -9.24 4.48 -9.63
N ASP A 14 -9.34 3.17 -9.56
CA ASP A 14 -8.22 2.28 -9.89
C ASP A 14 -8.25 1.87 -11.36
N ARG A 15 -7.21 2.22 -12.12
CA ARG A 15 -7.13 1.97 -13.58
C ARG A 15 -7.36 0.52 -13.98
N LYS A 16 -7.11 -0.45 -13.10
CA LYS A 16 -7.28 -1.89 -13.35
C LYS A 16 -8.59 -2.44 -12.81
N CYS A 17 -9.40 -1.61 -12.17
CA CYS A 17 -10.69 -1.97 -11.61
C CYS A 17 -11.77 -1.08 -12.26
N ASP A 18 -12.26 -1.50 -13.41
CA ASP A 18 -13.22 -0.73 -14.22
C ASP A 18 -14.69 -0.99 -13.83
N SER A 19 -14.93 -1.93 -12.93
CA SER A 19 -16.30 -2.33 -12.56
C SER A 19 -16.34 -3.04 -11.20
N HIS A 20 -17.51 -3.05 -10.59
CA HIS A 20 -17.80 -3.83 -9.39
C HIS A 20 -17.55 -5.33 -9.57
N VAL A 21 -17.86 -5.88 -10.76
CA VAL A 21 -17.56 -7.27 -11.10
C VAL A 21 -16.06 -7.53 -11.03
N LYS A 22 -15.25 -6.58 -11.52
CA LYS A 22 -13.80 -6.67 -11.44
C LYS A 22 -13.30 -6.58 -10.01
N ALA A 23 -13.86 -5.68 -9.18
CA ALA A 23 -13.55 -5.59 -7.77
C ALA A 23 -13.76 -6.93 -7.04
N ILE A 24 -14.95 -7.53 -7.20
CA ILE A 24 -15.27 -8.83 -6.62
C ILE A 24 -14.32 -9.92 -7.13
N GLN A 25 -13.97 -9.93 -8.41
CA GLN A 25 -13.02 -10.89 -8.96
C GLN A 25 -11.64 -10.79 -8.30
N LEU A 26 -11.13 -9.56 -8.09
CA LEU A 26 -9.85 -9.33 -7.43
C LEU A 26 -9.89 -9.79 -5.97
N MET A 27 -10.98 -9.55 -5.27
CA MET A 27 -11.19 -10.02 -3.90
C MET A 27 -11.26 -11.56 -3.81
N ILE A 28 -11.88 -12.23 -4.78
CA ILE A 28 -11.88 -13.70 -4.88
C ILE A 28 -10.45 -14.23 -5.07
N TYR A 29 -9.62 -13.58 -5.88
CA TYR A 29 -8.21 -13.96 -6.03
C TYR A 29 -7.43 -13.79 -4.73
N ALA A 30 -7.63 -12.67 -4.03
CA ALA A 30 -7.03 -12.43 -2.72
C ALA A 30 -7.41 -13.53 -1.71
N LYS A 31 -8.71 -13.85 -1.59
CA LYS A 31 -9.20 -14.92 -0.72
C LYS A 31 -8.57 -16.27 -1.05
N ARG A 32 -8.54 -16.66 -2.32
CA ARG A 32 -7.94 -17.92 -2.78
C ARG A 32 -6.46 -18.01 -2.44
N ALA A 33 -5.75 -16.88 -2.43
CA ALA A 33 -4.36 -16.79 -2.03
C ALA A 33 -4.15 -16.76 -0.50
N GLY A 34 -5.26 -16.78 0.28
CA GLY A 34 -5.22 -16.73 1.73
C GLY A 34 -4.93 -15.34 2.30
N VAL A 35 -5.31 -14.29 1.56
CA VAL A 35 -5.29 -12.91 2.06
C VAL A 35 -6.54 -12.71 2.93
N ASP A 36 -6.33 -12.25 4.15
CA ASP A 36 -7.39 -12.05 5.14
C ASP A 36 -7.97 -10.65 5.08
N LYS A 37 -7.14 -9.65 4.71
CA LYS A 37 -7.53 -8.23 4.66
C LYS A 37 -6.95 -7.53 3.44
N LEU A 38 -7.73 -6.65 2.83
CA LEU A 38 -7.35 -5.78 1.73
C LEU A 38 -7.46 -4.32 2.16
N VAL A 39 -6.41 -3.55 1.99
CA VAL A 39 -6.47 -2.10 2.09
C VAL A 39 -6.70 -1.54 0.69
N ALA A 40 -7.93 -1.09 0.42
CA ALA A 40 -8.27 -0.41 -0.82
C ALA A 40 -7.49 0.90 -0.90
N MET A 41 -6.59 1.01 -1.88
CA MET A 41 -5.56 2.04 -1.94
C MET A 41 -5.63 2.82 -3.26
N PRO A 42 -6.68 3.66 -3.45
CA PRO A 42 -6.75 4.49 -4.63
C PRO A 42 -5.67 5.57 -4.59
N PHE A 43 -5.20 5.94 -5.78
CA PHE A 43 -4.13 6.90 -5.96
C PHE A 43 -4.69 8.32 -6.12
N TYR A 44 -4.25 9.23 -5.24
CA TYR A 44 -4.49 10.67 -5.37
C TYR A 44 -3.39 11.31 -6.24
N GLU A 45 -3.77 11.98 -7.30
CA GLU A 45 -2.86 12.71 -8.17
C GLU A 45 -2.75 14.17 -7.71
N ALA A 46 -1.54 14.59 -7.35
CA ALA A 46 -1.27 15.96 -6.91
C ALA A 46 -1.74 16.98 -7.96
N GLY A 47 -2.36 18.08 -7.49
CA GLY A 47 -2.92 19.11 -8.36
C GLY A 47 -4.37 18.88 -8.79
N THR A 48 -4.98 17.75 -8.40
CA THR A 48 -6.44 17.56 -8.48
C THR A 48 -7.12 18.04 -7.20
N ASP A 49 -8.44 18.22 -7.23
CA ASP A 49 -9.21 18.57 -6.03
C ASP A 49 -9.23 17.40 -5.04
N LEU A 50 -8.53 17.58 -3.92
CA LEU A 50 -8.41 16.54 -2.89
C LEU A 50 -9.75 16.26 -2.20
N ARG A 51 -10.58 17.28 -1.96
CA ARG A 51 -11.90 17.08 -1.33
C ARG A 51 -12.80 16.25 -2.23
N GLN A 52 -12.87 16.58 -3.50
CA GLN A 52 -13.62 15.80 -4.50
C GLN A 52 -13.08 14.37 -4.61
N PHE A 53 -11.76 14.20 -4.62
CA PHE A 53 -11.16 12.85 -4.65
C PHE A 53 -11.59 12.03 -3.42
N ILE A 54 -11.58 12.61 -2.22
CA ILE A 54 -11.98 11.92 -0.98
C ILE A 54 -13.45 11.52 -1.04
N GLU A 55 -14.34 12.39 -1.50
CA GLU A 55 -15.74 12.07 -1.69
C GLU A 55 -15.93 10.88 -2.64
N MET A 56 -15.31 10.93 -3.83
CA MET A 56 -15.36 9.84 -4.82
C MET A 56 -14.77 8.54 -4.26
N ARG A 57 -13.68 8.63 -3.49
CA ARG A 57 -13.03 7.48 -2.83
C ARG A 57 -13.98 6.80 -1.86
N ASP A 58 -14.60 7.58 -0.98
CA ASP A 58 -15.46 7.08 0.08
C ASP A 58 -16.75 6.47 -0.51
N GLU A 59 -17.33 7.07 -1.56
CA GLU A 59 -18.46 6.51 -2.30
C GLU A 59 -18.09 5.19 -2.99
N ALA A 60 -16.96 5.15 -3.70
CA ALA A 60 -16.49 3.93 -4.36
C ALA A 60 -16.22 2.80 -3.34
N PHE A 61 -15.61 3.13 -2.21
CA PHE A 61 -15.37 2.17 -1.12
C PHE A 61 -16.66 1.65 -0.52
N ALA A 62 -17.62 2.53 -0.20
CA ALA A 62 -18.92 2.14 0.32
C ALA A 62 -19.67 1.20 -0.64
N SER A 63 -19.62 1.50 -1.94
CA SER A 63 -20.26 0.67 -2.97
C SER A 63 -19.65 -0.73 -3.05
N VAL A 64 -18.32 -0.86 -3.01
CA VAL A 64 -17.64 -2.17 -3.01
C VAL A 64 -17.91 -2.91 -1.70
N ARG A 65 -17.82 -2.22 -0.56
CA ARG A 65 -18.06 -2.82 0.77
C ARG A 65 -19.49 -3.38 0.89
N GLY A 66 -20.48 -2.72 0.29
CA GLY A 66 -21.87 -3.20 0.26
C GLY A 66 -22.10 -4.50 -0.53
N LEU A 67 -21.14 -4.90 -1.37
CA LEU A 67 -21.18 -6.13 -2.16
C LEU A 67 -20.42 -7.30 -1.52
N VAL A 68 -19.71 -7.05 -0.42
CA VAL A 68 -18.84 -8.03 0.22
C VAL A 68 -19.64 -8.93 1.15
N GLY A 69 -19.65 -10.24 0.86
CA GLY A 69 -20.19 -11.26 1.77
C GLY A 69 -19.22 -11.59 2.91
N GLU A 70 -19.74 -12.24 3.97
CA GLU A 70 -18.98 -12.63 5.16
C GLU A 70 -17.74 -13.50 4.86
N ASP A 71 -17.78 -14.16 3.73
CA ASP A 71 -16.70 -15.04 3.27
C ASP A 71 -15.55 -14.34 2.52
N MET A 72 -15.59 -13.04 2.34
CA MET A 72 -14.55 -12.28 1.63
C MET A 72 -13.49 -11.71 2.60
N PRO A 73 -12.30 -11.30 2.08
CA PRO A 73 -11.35 -10.59 2.91
C PRO A 73 -11.96 -9.32 3.52
N GLU A 74 -11.57 -9.00 4.73
CA GLU A 74 -11.96 -7.74 5.38
C GLU A 74 -11.43 -6.54 4.55
N LEU A 75 -12.26 -5.52 4.37
CA LEU A 75 -11.87 -4.31 3.66
C LEU A 75 -11.53 -3.17 4.60
N MET A 76 -10.42 -2.51 4.33
CA MET A 76 -10.00 -1.26 4.95
C MET A 76 -9.78 -0.22 3.86
N LEU A 77 -10.01 1.04 4.17
CA LEU A 77 -9.77 2.15 3.25
C LEU A 77 -8.41 2.77 3.53
N GLY A 78 -7.68 3.07 2.47
CA GLY A 78 -6.45 3.84 2.48
C GLY A 78 -6.43 4.90 1.39
N THR A 79 -5.29 5.57 1.24
CA THR A 79 -5.00 6.47 0.13
C THR A 79 -3.51 6.45 -0.17
N GLU A 80 -3.16 6.28 -1.42
CA GLU A 80 -1.80 6.50 -1.91
C GLU A 80 -1.72 7.86 -2.60
N PHE A 81 -0.64 8.59 -2.38
CA PHE A 81 -0.37 9.84 -3.09
C PHE A 81 1.11 9.96 -3.46
N LYS A 82 1.37 10.65 -4.56
CA LYS A 82 2.73 11.02 -4.92
C LYS A 82 3.16 12.21 -4.08
N TYR A 83 4.39 12.16 -3.56
CA TYR A 83 4.96 13.28 -2.83
C TYR A 83 5.02 14.54 -3.71
N ASP A 84 4.50 15.61 -3.17
CA ASP A 84 4.67 16.98 -3.65
C ASP A 84 5.01 17.87 -2.46
N LYS A 85 5.88 18.89 -2.66
CA LYS A 85 6.29 19.81 -1.59
C LYS A 85 5.12 20.57 -0.98
N GLN A 86 4.07 20.78 -1.75
CA GLN A 86 2.88 21.53 -1.35
C GLN A 86 1.78 20.62 -0.79
N ILE A 87 2.03 19.31 -0.61
CA ILE A 87 1.00 18.38 -0.16
C ILE A 87 0.40 18.80 1.19
N LEU A 88 1.20 19.33 2.11
CA LEU A 88 0.74 19.80 3.41
C LEU A 88 -0.04 21.13 3.35
N ASP A 89 0.09 21.88 2.26
CA ASP A 89 -0.63 23.12 2.00
C ASP A 89 -1.85 22.91 1.10
N THR A 90 -2.11 21.67 0.66
CA THR A 90 -3.25 21.34 -0.20
C THR A 90 -4.56 21.49 0.58
N ASP A 91 -5.54 22.18 -0.04
CA ASP A 91 -6.88 22.29 0.57
C ASP A 91 -7.49 20.90 0.76
N GLY A 92 -8.01 20.65 1.96
CA GLY A 92 -8.57 19.35 2.34
C GLY A 92 -7.55 18.34 2.84
N VAL A 93 -6.25 18.66 2.94
CA VAL A 93 -5.22 17.72 3.43
C VAL A 93 -5.52 17.19 4.84
N GLU A 94 -6.22 17.97 5.66
CA GLU A 94 -6.66 17.55 7.00
C GLU A 94 -7.57 16.31 6.96
N LEU A 95 -8.34 16.13 5.88
CA LEU A 95 -9.21 14.96 5.70
C LEU A 95 -8.43 13.65 5.54
N LEU A 96 -7.19 13.71 5.07
CA LEU A 96 -6.32 12.53 5.01
C LEU A 96 -5.98 12.01 6.41
N LYS A 97 -6.06 12.84 7.47
CA LYS A 97 -5.85 12.38 8.85
C LYS A 97 -6.92 11.40 9.33
N GLU A 98 -8.08 11.41 8.72
CA GLU A 98 -9.16 10.45 9.00
C GLU A 98 -8.95 9.10 8.29
N THR A 99 -8.00 9.03 7.35
CA THR A 99 -7.70 7.82 6.60
C THR A 99 -6.82 6.88 7.44
N PRO A 100 -7.23 5.62 7.66
CA PRO A 100 -6.47 4.68 8.51
C PRO A 100 -5.06 4.38 8.03
N VAL A 101 -4.86 4.33 6.72
CA VAL A 101 -3.57 3.99 6.08
C VAL A 101 -3.29 4.96 4.95
N LEU A 102 -2.11 5.55 4.97
CA LEU A 102 -1.60 6.41 3.91
C LEU A 102 -0.32 5.82 3.32
N LEU A 103 -0.21 5.84 2.01
CA LEU A 103 1.04 5.52 1.31
C LEU A 103 1.54 6.77 0.58
N VAL A 104 2.83 7.05 0.72
CA VAL A 104 3.50 8.10 -0.07
C VAL A 104 4.47 7.47 -1.05
N ASP A 105 4.33 7.83 -2.33
CA ASP A 105 5.28 7.52 -3.39
C ASP A 105 6.23 8.72 -3.59
N PHE A 106 7.52 8.51 -3.33
CA PHE A 106 8.54 9.53 -3.54
C PHE A 106 9.10 9.57 -4.96
N GLY A 107 8.64 8.69 -5.86
CA GLY A 107 9.10 8.63 -7.25
C GLY A 107 10.60 8.31 -7.39
N GLY A 108 11.17 7.57 -6.44
CA GLY A 108 12.57 7.15 -6.44
C GLY A 108 13.58 8.23 -5.99
N LYS A 109 13.09 9.38 -5.51
CA LYS A 109 13.95 10.46 -4.98
C LYS A 109 13.37 11.02 -3.69
N LEU A 110 14.08 10.85 -2.58
CA LEU A 110 13.65 11.37 -1.30
C LEU A 110 13.78 12.90 -1.21
N PRO A 111 12.83 13.56 -0.53
CA PRO A 111 12.97 14.96 -0.12
C PRO A 111 14.01 15.14 0.99
N SER A 112 14.19 16.37 1.48
CA SER A 112 15.07 16.66 2.61
C SER A 112 14.58 16.01 3.91
N ASP A 113 15.44 15.91 4.92
CA ASP A 113 15.06 15.36 6.24
C ASP A 113 14.01 16.23 6.94
N GLU A 114 14.04 17.53 6.72
CA GLU A 114 13.06 18.47 7.26
C GLU A 114 11.68 18.21 6.65
N GLU A 115 11.60 18.01 5.33
CA GLU A 115 10.36 17.69 4.62
C GLU A 115 9.82 16.31 5.05
N LEU A 116 10.69 15.31 5.19
CA LEU A 116 10.31 13.98 5.68
C LEU A 116 9.76 14.04 7.11
N LYS A 117 10.42 14.77 8.01
CA LYS A 117 9.95 14.98 9.39
C LYS A 117 8.60 15.70 9.41
N ALA A 118 8.43 16.74 8.61
CA ALA A 118 7.15 17.45 8.51
C ALA A 118 5.99 16.52 8.10
N LEU A 119 6.21 15.65 7.10
CA LEU A 119 5.23 14.63 6.70
C LEU A 119 4.92 13.67 7.86
N ARG A 120 5.96 13.18 8.54
CA ARG A 120 5.82 12.24 9.65
C ARG A 120 5.08 12.86 10.82
N ASP A 121 5.43 14.09 11.18
CA ASP A 121 4.79 14.83 12.27
C ASP A 121 3.30 15.11 11.95
N TYR A 122 2.98 15.39 10.68
CA TYR A 122 1.62 15.70 10.26
C TYR A 122 0.71 14.47 10.20
N PHE A 123 1.16 13.37 9.61
CA PHE A 123 0.34 12.17 9.38
C PHE A 123 0.55 11.05 10.42
N GLY A 124 1.65 11.08 11.16
CA GLY A 124 1.96 10.07 12.17
C GLY A 124 2.28 8.69 11.59
N ASP A 125 2.05 7.66 12.41
CA ASP A 125 2.36 6.26 12.08
C ASP A 125 1.51 5.64 10.99
N ARG A 126 0.43 6.31 10.58
CA ARG A 126 -0.42 5.86 9.46
C ARG A 126 0.22 6.07 8.10
N LEU A 127 1.25 6.93 8.01
CA LEU A 127 1.98 7.18 6.78
C LEU A 127 3.10 6.18 6.59
N MET A 128 3.03 5.42 5.53
CA MET A 128 4.06 4.49 5.08
C MET A 128 4.57 4.87 3.69
N VAL A 129 5.74 4.37 3.35
CA VAL A 129 6.33 4.57 2.03
C VAL A 129 5.84 3.50 1.07
N SER A 130 5.34 3.93 -0.08
CA SER A 130 5.01 3.07 -1.20
C SER A 130 6.27 2.74 -2.02
N ASP A 131 6.25 1.58 -2.71
CA ASP A 131 7.27 1.20 -3.69
C ASP A 131 8.73 1.39 -3.22
N ALA A 132 9.00 1.01 -1.95
CA ALA A 132 10.32 1.15 -1.33
C ALA A 132 11.43 0.34 -2.04
N ASP A 133 11.06 -0.61 -2.90
CA ASP A 133 11.95 -1.35 -3.78
C ASP A 133 12.67 -0.45 -4.80
N THR A 134 12.09 0.68 -5.17
CA THR A 134 12.68 1.67 -6.09
C THR A 134 13.75 2.55 -5.44
N LEU A 135 13.84 2.55 -4.10
CA LEU A 135 14.79 3.34 -3.33
C LEU A 135 16.14 2.63 -3.18
N SER A 136 17.21 3.42 -3.06
CA SER A 136 18.52 2.90 -2.70
C SER A 136 18.52 2.32 -1.27
N ASP A 137 19.48 1.45 -0.95
CA ASP A 137 19.61 0.92 0.41
C ASP A 137 19.96 2.02 1.43
N GLU A 138 20.69 3.06 1.00
CA GLU A 138 20.99 4.25 1.80
C GLU A 138 19.70 5.02 2.15
N ASP A 139 18.83 5.25 1.17
CA ASP A 139 17.55 5.92 1.37
C ASP A 139 16.63 5.12 2.30
N LYS A 140 16.60 3.79 2.16
CA LYS A 140 15.84 2.91 3.08
C LYS A 140 16.34 3.02 4.51
N LEU A 141 17.65 3.04 4.71
CA LEU A 141 18.26 3.23 6.04
C LEU A 141 17.93 4.60 6.60
N ARG A 142 18.00 5.64 5.79
CA ARG A 142 17.63 7.01 6.15
C ARG A 142 16.17 7.09 6.62
N LEU A 143 15.24 6.53 5.83
CA LEU A 143 13.81 6.47 6.19
C LEU A 143 13.58 5.67 7.48
N THR A 144 14.29 4.54 7.63
CA THR A 144 14.25 3.72 8.86
C THR A 144 14.67 4.54 10.07
N GLY A 145 15.75 5.32 9.95
CA GLY A 145 16.24 6.22 11.00
C GLY A 145 15.26 7.34 11.37
N LEU A 146 14.41 7.75 10.43
CA LEU A 146 13.33 8.72 10.63
C LEU A 146 12.02 8.07 11.10
N GLY A 147 12.00 6.77 11.33
CA GLY A 147 10.85 6.03 11.84
C GLY A 147 9.78 5.71 10.78
N PHE A 148 10.07 5.88 9.50
CA PHE A 148 9.14 5.45 8.44
C PHE A 148 9.06 3.93 8.35
N GLN A 149 7.91 3.47 7.89
CA GLN A 149 7.66 2.10 7.47
C GLN A 149 7.28 2.07 6.01
N SER A 150 7.34 0.91 5.38
CA SER A 150 7.06 0.77 3.96
C SER A 150 6.29 -0.50 3.61
N VAL A 151 5.75 -0.49 2.41
CA VAL A 151 5.22 -1.67 1.73
C VAL A 151 6.01 -1.93 0.46
N VAL A 152 6.04 -3.19 0.03
CA VAL A 152 6.68 -3.61 -1.22
C VAL A 152 5.67 -4.29 -2.13
N ASP A 153 5.84 -4.15 -3.43
CA ASP A 153 5.02 -4.85 -4.41
C ASP A 153 5.48 -6.32 -4.56
N LEU A 154 4.54 -7.27 -4.62
CA LEU A 154 4.87 -8.69 -4.82
C LEU A 154 5.62 -8.94 -6.12
N SER A 155 5.51 -8.06 -7.14
CA SER A 155 6.27 -8.15 -8.37
C SER A 155 7.78 -8.06 -8.16
N GLU A 156 8.22 -7.43 -7.08
CA GLU A 156 9.63 -7.23 -6.76
C GLU A 156 10.23 -8.42 -5.99
N ILE A 157 9.40 -9.40 -5.56
CA ILE A 157 9.83 -10.57 -4.79
C ILE A 157 9.78 -11.85 -5.64
N ARG A 158 10.30 -11.80 -6.85
CA ARG A 158 10.20 -12.92 -7.81
C ARG A 158 11.33 -13.92 -7.71
N HIS A 159 12.51 -13.49 -7.29
CA HIS A 159 13.73 -14.30 -7.24
C HIS A 159 14.32 -14.37 -5.84
N SER A 160 15.12 -15.41 -5.58
CA SER A 160 15.79 -15.58 -4.27
C SER A 160 16.74 -14.42 -3.93
N LYS A 161 17.34 -13.79 -4.95
CA LYS A 161 18.20 -12.61 -4.76
C LYS A 161 17.40 -11.39 -4.24
N ASP A 162 16.15 -11.23 -4.69
CA ASP A 162 15.30 -10.11 -4.29
C ASP A 162 14.92 -10.27 -2.80
N ILE A 163 14.61 -11.51 -2.41
CA ILE A 163 14.35 -11.85 -1.00
C ILE A 163 15.56 -11.54 -0.12
N LYS A 164 16.78 -11.96 -0.55
CA LYS A 164 18.01 -11.69 0.21
C LYS A 164 18.27 -10.21 0.42
N LYS A 165 17.93 -9.36 -0.56
CA LYS A 165 18.03 -7.90 -0.44
C LYS A 165 16.96 -7.31 0.49
N LEU A 166 15.75 -7.87 0.47
CA LEU A 166 14.61 -7.36 1.21
C LEU A 166 14.63 -7.78 2.69
N LEU A 167 15.10 -9.00 3.00
CA LEU A 167 15.03 -9.56 4.35
C LEU A 167 15.61 -8.65 5.44
N PRO A 168 16.79 -8.00 5.30
CA PRO A 168 17.29 -7.08 6.32
C PRO A 168 16.32 -5.95 6.66
N PHE A 169 15.60 -5.43 5.66
CA PHE A 169 14.61 -4.37 5.84
C PHE A 169 13.29 -4.87 6.45
N VAL A 170 12.92 -6.13 6.19
CA VAL A 170 11.81 -6.80 6.88
C VAL A 170 12.19 -7.06 8.35
N GLU A 171 13.41 -7.48 8.60
CA GLU A 171 13.92 -7.78 9.96
C GLU A 171 14.09 -6.53 10.80
N SER A 172 14.50 -5.40 10.21
CA SER A 172 14.55 -4.10 10.88
C SER A 172 13.17 -3.51 11.19
N GLY A 173 12.09 -4.04 10.58
CA GLY A 173 10.74 -3.51 10.69
C GLY A 173 10.44 -2.34 9.74
N PHE A 174 11.37 -1.97 8.86
CA PHE A 174 11.12 -0.96 7.83
C PHE A 174 10.06 -1.45 6.83
N VAL A 175 10.22 -2.65 6.28
CA VAL A 175 9.19 -3.25 5.41
C VAL A 175 8.19 -4.01 6.28
N ARG A 176 6.96 -3.52 6.32
CA ARG A 176 5.87 -4.03 7.17
C ARG A 176 4.84 -4.85 6.40
N GLY A 177 4.75 -4.67 5.10
CA GLY A 177 3.72 -5.30 4.32
C GLY A 177 4.03 -5.40 2.84
N PHE A 178 3.10 -5.96 2.10
CA PHE A 178 3.17 -6.05 0.65
C PHE A 178 1.89 -5.53 0.00
N GLY A 179 1.98 -5.16 -1.27
CA GLY A 179 0.87 -4.99 -2.19
C GLY A 179 0.81 -6.12 -3.20
N GLY A 180 -0.34 -6.35 -3.80
CA GLY A 180 -0.51 -7.32 -4.88
C GLY A 180 0.44 -7.04 -6.05
N ASP A 181 0.83 -8.10 -6.78
CA ASP A 181 1.73 -7.98 -7.94
C ASP A 181 1.10 -7.13 -9.07
N LYS A 182 1.53 -5.86 -9.17
CA LYS A 182 1.06 -4.90 -10.19
C LYS A 182 1.33 -5.37 -11.64
N LEU A 183 2.26 -6.30 -11.84
CA LEU A 183 2.63 -6.84 -13.15
C LEU A 183 1.98 -8.20 -13.45
N ALA A 184 1.21 -8.78 -12.52
CA ALA A 184 0.66 -10.13 -12.65
C ALA A 184 -0.54 -10.25 -13.61
N GLY A 185 -0.97 -9.20 -14.26
CA GLY A 185 -2.10 -9.22 -15.18
C GLY A 185 -3.44 -9.41 -14.45
N ARG A 186 -4.10 -10.58 -14.64
CA ARG A 186 -5.46 -10.81 -14.09
C ARG A 186 -5.46 -11.13 -12.59
N ASP A 187 -4.46 -11.85 -12.10
CA ASP A 187 -4.40 -12.32 -10.73
C ASP A 187 -3.13 -11.77 -10.04
N PRO A 188 -3.28 -10.72 -9.20
CA PRO A 188 -2.16 -10.09 -8.50
C PRO A 188 -1.50 -10.99 -7.44
N TYR A 189 -2.11 -12.12 -7.08
CA TYR A 189 -1.62 -13.01 -6.02
C TYR A 189 -1.05 -14.34 -6.53
N ARG A 190 -1.01 -14.58 -7.83
CA ARG A 190 -0.57 -15.87 -8.42
C ARG A 190 0.79 -16.36 -7.94
N HIS A 191 1.66 -15.46 -7.47
CA HIS A 191 2.99 -15.79 -6.99
C HIS A 191 3.11 -15.83 -5.46
N LEU A 192 2.04 -15.50 -4.73
CA LEU A 192 2.08 -15.35 -3.27
C LEU A 192 2.55 -16.63 -2.55
N GLU A 193 2.04 -17.80 -2.91
CA GLU A 193 2.45 -19.08 -2.33
C GLU A 193 3.94 -19.38 -2.53
N LYS A 194 4.47 -19.02 -3.69
CA LYS A 194 5.90 -19.18 -3.98
C LYS A 194 6.74 -18.21 -3.14
N THR A 195 6.26 -17.00 -2.95
CA THR A 195 6.89 -15.98 -2.10
C THR A 195 6.91 -16.42 -0.65
N LYS A 196 5.78 -16.89 -0.10
CA LYS A 196 5.68 -17.47 1.25
C LYS A 196 6.75 -18.53 1.48
N ARG A 197 6.82 -19.54 0.59
CA ARG A 197 7.80 -20.64 0.71
C ARG A 197 9.25 -20.18 0.64
N ARG A 198 9.54 -19.12 -0.15
CA ARG A 198 10.91 -18.60 -0.31
C ARG A 198 11.38 -17.73 0.84
N MET A 199 10.48 -16.94 1.39
CA MET A 199 10.79 -16.03 2.50
C MET A 199 10.78 -16.73 3.86
N GLY A 200 10.07 -17.88 4.00
CA GLY A 200 9.96 -18.57 5.28
C GLY A 200 9.52 -17.62 6.41
N GLU A 201 10.28 -17.58 7.51
CA GLU A 201 10.00 -16.71 8.67
C GLU A 201 9.97 -15.21 8.31
N GLY A 202 10.70 -14.79 7.29
CA GLY A 202 10.66 -13.41 6.79
C GLY A 202 9.30 -13.01 6.27
N PHE A 203 8.53 -13.96 5.70
CA PHE A 203 7.16 -13.68 5.25
C PHE A 203 6.21 -13.42 6.42
N GLU A 204 6.37 -14.13 7.53
CA GLU A 204 5.55 -13.90 8.73
C GLU A 204 5.78 -12.49 9.29
N LYS A 205 7.03 -12.02 9.29
CA LYS A 205 7.38 -10.65 9.69
C LYS A 205 6.76 -9.63 8.73
N LEU A 206 6.84 -9.87 7.41
CA LEU A 206 6.24 -9.03 6.39
C LEU A 206 4.71 -8.90 6.55
N CYS A 207 4.05 -9.96 7.00
CA CYS A 207 2.60 -10.00 7.16
C CYS A 207 2.11 -9.54 8.55
N LYS A 208 2.98 -9.02 9.42
CA LYS A 208 2.56 -8.48 10.71
C LYS A 208 1.61 -7.31 10.53
N LYS A 209 0.58 -7.28 11.40
CA LYS A 209 -0.33 -6.14 11.51
C LYS A 209 0.44 -4.87 11.89
N LEU A 210 0.03 -3.75 11.30
CA LEU A 210 0.07 -2.49 12.00
C LEU A 210 -1.02 -2.57 13.08
N CYS A 211 -0.62 -2.59 14.32
CA CYS A 211 -1.53 -2.40 15.46
C CYS A 211 -1.79 -0.93 15.63
#